data_70fa147a87489515acbaa445b567b2b0
#
_entry.id   70fa147a87489515acbaa445b567b2b0
#
_cell.length_a   1.000
_cell.length_b   1.000
_cell.length_c   1.000
_cell.angle_alpha   90.00
_cell.angle_beta   90.00
_cell.angle_gamma   90.00
#
_symmetry.space_group_name_H-M   'P 1'
#
loop_
_entity.id
_entity.type
_entity.pdbx_description
1 polymer ?
#
loop_
_entity_poly.entity_id
_entity_poly.type
_entity_poly.pdbx_seq_one_letter_code
_entity_poly.pdbx_strand_id
1 'polypeptide(L)'
;MNYPDRFDVIVIGGGHAGTEAALASARMGCQTLLLTHNIETLGQMSCNPAIGGIGKSHLVKEIDALGGTMGLATDLGGIQFRVLNARKGPAVRATRAQADRIRYKAAIRGMLENQPNLTIFQQAAGDLIVDNDTVRGVVTETGIRFHAESVVLSTGTFLGGVIHIGLDQSRGGRAGDPPSNALAERLRSLPFHVDRLKTGTPPRIDAKTVDFSQLEEQPGDTPTPVMSYLGSREMHPQQVSCHIAHTNERTHEIILGNLDRSPMYSGVIEGIGPRYCPSIEDKVHRFADKSSHQVFIEPEGLDTHELYPNGISTSLPFDVQLQVVRSIKGLENAHITRPGYAIEYDFFDPRDLKHSLETKFIHNLFFAGQINGTTGYEEAGAQGLLAGLNAARRAKQLDAWYPRRDEAYLGVLVDDLITMGTKEPYRMFTSRAEYRLLLREDNADLRLTEKGRKLGLVDDTRWAAFSQKREAIERETARLATTWVQPNSPAAEKIAEKTGRPLPREYCLSDLLKRPELTYADITSLPGMESGDVHDEAVAEQVQIQAKYQGYIDRQQDEIDKLKRHEATPLPAELDYHQVEGLSNEIRQKLSDTRPETLAHAARISGVTPAAISILLVHLKKRRLITNAEVANG
;
A
#
# COMPACT_ATOMS: atom_id res chain seq x y z
N MET A 1 25.79 22.90 17.27
CA MET A 1 27.02 22.42 16.59
C MET A 1 26.63 22.01 15.17
N ASN A 2 27.39 22.45 14.14
CA ASN A 2 27.16 21.92 12.78
C ASN A 2 27.88 20.60 12.63
N TYR A 3 27.18 19.62 12.02
CA TYR A 3 27.80 18.38 11.57
C TYR A 3 28.76 18.66 10.41
N PRO A 4 29.94 18.03 10.34
CA PRO A 4 30.97 18.44 9.37
C PRO A 4 30.59 18.17 7.93
N ASP A 5 29.87 17.06 7.68
CA ASP A 5 29.49 16.65 6.32
C ASP A 5 28.13 17.26 5.91
N ARG A 6 27.96 17.46 4.61
CA ARG A 6 26.68 17.83 3.99
C ARG A 6 26.10 16.62 3.31
N PHE A 7 24.78 16.53 3.29
CA PHE A 7 24.04 15.47 2.63
C PHE A 7 23.26 16.03 1.43
N ASP A 8 22.95 15.17 0.48
CA ASP A 8 22.02 15.51 -0.60
C ASP A 8 20.58 15.40 -0.07
N VAL A 9 20.29 14.35 0.69
CA VAL A 9 18.98 14.06 1.24
C VAL A 9 19.08 13.67 2.73
N ILE A 10 18.23 14.27 3.56
CA ILE A 10 18.00 13.80 4.94
C ILE A 10 16.59 13.18 5.01
N VAL A 11 16.50 11.98 5.55
CA VAL A 11 15.23 11.30 5.84
C VAL A 11 15.04 11.22 7.34
N ILE A 12 13.92 11.75 7.85
CA ILE A 12 13.56 11.75 9.27
C ILE A 12 12.53 10.66 9.52
N GLY A 13 12.87 9.71 10.38
CA GLY A 13 12.03 8.57 10.76
C GLY A 13 12.47 7.26 10.16
N GLY A 14 12.59 6.21 10.98
CA GLY A 14 13.04 4.86 10.62
C GLY A 14 11.91 3.85 10.41
N GLY A 15 10.68 4.31 10.19
CA GLY A 15 9.53 3.44 9.86
C GLY A 15 9.52 3.05 8.38
N HIS A 16 8.45 2.37 7.92
CA HIS A 16 8.36 1.84 6.55
C HIS A 16 8.52 2.90 5.45
N ALA A 17 8.00 4.12 5.67
CA ALA A 17 8.20 5.21 4.72
C ALA A 17 9.66 5.68 4.70
N GLY A 18 10.25 5.91 5.86
CA GLY A 18 11.63 6.42 5.95
C GLY A 18 12.66 5.42 5.46
N THR A 19 12.48 4.13 5.71
CA THR A 19 13.39 3.08 5.22
C THR A 19 13.40 3.00 3.70
N GLU A 20 12.23 2.99 3.06
CA GLU A 20 12.13 3.00 1.60
C GLU A 20 12.63 4.33 0.99
N ALA A 21 12.38 5.48 1.64
CA ALA A 21 12.86 6.78 1.18
C ALA A 21 14.39 6.87 1.22
N ALA A 22 15.00 6.44 2.32
CA ALA A 22 16.46 6.45 2.49
C ALA A 22 17.17 5.55 1.48
N LEU A 23 16.64 4.33 1.30
CA LEU A 23 17.18 3.39 0.32
C LEU A 23 17.03 3.90 -1.12
N ALA A 24 15.87 4.48 -1.48
CA ALA A 24 15.65 5.04 -2.80
C ALA A 24 16.65 6.16 -3.12
N SER A 25 16.81 7.11 -2.19
CA SER A 25 17.74 8.22 -2.36
C SER A 25 19.20 7.75 -2.49
N ALA A 26 19.63 6.82 -1.62
CA ALA A 26 20.99 6.30 -1.62
C ALA A 26 21.31 5.49 -2.88
N ARG A 27 20.36 4.67 -3.37
CA ARG A 27 20.50 3.91 -4.63
C ARG A 27 20.66 4.80 -5.85
N MET A 28 20.04 5.96 -5.83
CA MET A 28 20.24 6.98 -6.88
C MET A 28 21.61 7.68 -6.78
N GLY A 29 22.48 7.28 -5.85
CA GLY A 29 23.81 7.84 -5.66
C GLY A 29 23.85 9.17 -4.90
N CYS A 30 22.78 9.49 -4.14
CA CYS A 30 22.77 10.63 -3.25
C CYS A 30 23.36 10.29 -1.89
N GLN A 31 24.21 11.19 -1.34
CA GLN A 31 24.66 11.09 0.05
C GLN A 31 23.46 11.33 0.96
N THR A 32 22.99 10.24 1.57
CA THR A 32 21.72 10.22 2.30
C THR A 32 21.96 9.99 3.79
N LEU A 33 21.32 10.80 4.63
CA LEU A 33 21.26 10.60 6.08
C LEU A 33 19.87 10.09 6.47
N LEU A 34 19.82 8.94 7.14
CA LEU A 34 18.62 8.48 7.85
C LEU A 34 18.75 8.87 9.32
N LEU A 35 17.95 9.84 9.74
CA LEU A 35 17.87 10.33 11.12
C LEU A 35 16.69 9.65 11.83
N THR A 36 16.98 8.86 12.85
CA THR A 36 15.96 8.15 13.64
C THR A 36 16.18 8.34 15.13
N HIS A 37 15.10 8.40 15.91
CA HIS A 37 15.21 8.48 17.37
C HIS A 37 15.77 7.20 18.00
N ASN A 38 15.63 6.05 17.32
CA ASN A 38 16.15 4.76 17.82
C ASN A 38 16.49 3.82 16.66
N ILE A 39 17.76 3.46 16.51
CA ILE A 39 18.26 2.52 15.50
C ILE A 39 17.67 1.10 15.72
N GLU A 40 17.43 0.71 16.97
CA GLU A 40 16.89 -0.62 17.28
C GLU A 40 15.45 -0.82 16.80
N THR A 41 14.77 0.26 16.39
CA THR A 41 13.39 0.23 15.91
C THR A 41 13.25 0.51 14.41
N LEU A 42 14.34 0.46 13.65
CA LEU A 42 14.29 0.57 12.18
C LEU A 42 13.41 -0.54 11.59
N GLY A 43 12.45 -0.18 10.74
CA GLY A 43 11.52 -1.14 10.14
C GLY A 43 10.50 -1.75 11.12
N GLN A 44 10.31 -1.17 12.30
CA GLN A 44 9.42 -1.69 13.34
C GLN A 44 7.95 -1.75 12.89
N MET A 45 7.35 -2.93 13.00
CA MET A 45 5.91 -3.12 12.84
C MET A 45 5.19 -2.76 14.15
N SER A 46 4.59 -1.58 14.21
CA SER A 46 3.99 -1.05 15.45
C SER A 46 2.61 -1.64 15.78
N CYS A 47 1.90 -2.14 14.78
CA CYS A 47 0.56 -2.70 14.89
C CYS A 47 0.57 -4.19 14.45
N ASN A 48 -0.34 -4.61 13.57
CA ASN A 48 -0.40 -5.97 13.06
C ASN A 48 0.93 -6.37 12.38
N PRO A 49 1.57 -7.50 12.77
CA PRO A 49 2.78 -7.97 12.11
C PRO A 49 2.46 -8.68 10.78
N ALA A 50 1.83 -7.98 9.86
CA ALA A 50 1.43 -8.51 8.57
C ALA A 50 1.70 -7.50 7.45
N ILE A 51 2.12 -8.00 6.29
CA ILE A 51 2.34 -7.24 5.06
C ILE A 51 1.45 -7.81 3.96
N GLY A 52 0.86 -6.92 3.17
CA GLY A 52 0.00 -7.28 2.04
C GLY A 52 -1.47 -7.40 2.38
N GLY A 53 -2.20 -8.09 1.52
CA GLY A 53 -3.66 -8.15 1.52
C GLY A 53 -4.29 -7.31 0.41
N ILE A 54 -5.61 -7.29 0.33
CA ILE A 54 -6.38 -6.70 -0.78
C ILE A 54 -6.06 -5.22 -0.95
N GLY A 55 -5.56 -4.85 -2.14
CA GLY A 55 -5.07 -3.49 -2.47
C GLY A 55 -3.67 -3.19 -1.94
N LYS A 56 -3.25 -3.82 -0.86
CA LYS A 56 -1.98 -3.57 -0.18
C LYS A 56 -0.81 -4.33 -0.80
N SER A 57 -0.97 -5.62 -1.10
CA SER A 57 0.06 -6.38 -1.82
C SER A 57 0.34 -5.80 -3.21
N HIS A 58 -0.63 -5.15 -3.85
CA HIS A 58 -0.42 -4.41 -5.08
C HIS A 58 0.63 -3.30 -4.89
N LEU A 59 0.53 -2.53 -3.79
CA LEU A 59 1.56 -1.54 -3.44
C LEU A 59 2.92 -2.19 -3.13
N VAL A 60 2.94 -3.30 -2.35
CA VAL A 60 4.19 -4.01 -2.03
C VAL A 60 4.89 -4.48 -3.31
N LYS A 61 4.15 -5.08 -4.24
CA LYS A 61 4.68 -5.54 -5.51
C LYS A 61 5.19 -4.39 -6.40
N GLU A 62 4.55 -3.23 -6.35
CA GLU A 62 5.01 -2.04 -7.05
C GLU A 62 6.25 -1.43 -6.40
N ILE A 63 6.32 -1.38 -5.06
CA ILE A 63 7.53 -1.02 -4.31
C ILE A 63 8.68 -1.94 -4.71
N ASP A 64 8.45 -3.25 -4.70
CA ASP A 64 9.44 -4.26 -5.06
C ASP A 64 9.89 -4.11 -6.52
N ALA A 65 8.97 -3.96 -7.47
CA ALA A 65 9.26 -3.75 -8.89
C ALA A 65 10.13 -2.51 -9.15
N LEU A 66 9.94 -1.45 -8.35
CA LEU A 66 10.75 -0.22 -8.40
C LEU A 66 12.07 -0.32 -7.62
N GLY A 67 12.41 -1.49 -7.08
CA GLY A 67 13.67 -1.71 -6.37
C GLY A 67 13.58 -1.53 -4.85
N GLY A 68 12.37 -1.39 -4.27
CA GLY A 68 12.18 -1.31 -2.82
C GLY A 68 12.44 -2.64 -2.10
N THR A 69 12.40 -2.62 -0.79
CA THR A 69 12.85 -3.73 0.08
C THR A 69 11.74 -4.43 0.83
N MET A 70 10.57 -3.82 0.96
CA MET A 70 9.48 -4.36 1.77
C MET A 70 9.09 -5.78 1.37
N GLY A 71 9.03 -6.07 0.06
CA GLY A 71 8.71 -7.41 -0.46
C GLY A 71 9.72 -8.45 -0.04
N LEU A 72 11.00 -8.19 -0.24
CA LEU A 72 12.09 -9.12 0.11
C LEU A 72 12.21 -9.31 1.63
N ALA A 73 12.08 -8.24 2.41
CA ALA A 73 12.06 -8.33 3.88
C ALA A 73 10.88 -9.17 4.38
N THR A 74 9.76 -9.14 3.64
CA THR A 74 8.59 -9.97 3.94
C THR A 74 8.87 -11.45 3.67
N ASP A 75 9.57 -11.82 2.60
CA ASP A 75 9.97 -13.20 2.36
C ASP A 75 10.96 -13.70 3.42
N LEU A 76 11.90 -12.85 3.84
CA LEU A 76 12.88 -13.19 4.89
C LEU A 76 12.27 -13.29 6.30
N GLY A 77 11.14 -12.64 6.55
CA GLY A 77 10.50 -12.60 7.87
C GLY A 77 9.10 -13.23 7.92
N GLY A 78 8.54 -13.65 6.79
CA GLY A 78 7.16 -14.16 6.70
C GLY A 78 7.01 -15.58 7.23
N ILE A 79 6.11 -15.77 8.17
CA ILE A 79 5.88 -17.06 8.89
C ILE A 79 4.54 -17.71 8.55
N GLN A 80 3.69 -17.03 7.77
CA GLN A 80 2.49 -17.61 7.15
C GLN A 80 2.14 -16.76 5.93
N PHE A 81 1.88 -17.42 4.79
CA PHE A 81 1.50 -16.74 3.54
C PHE A 81 0.17 -17.26 3.02
N ARG A 82 -0.66 -16.37 2.51
CA ARG A 82 -1.93 -16.72 1.86
C ARG A 82 -2.22 -15.80 0.67
N VAL A 83 -2.85 -16.35 -0.37
CA VAL A 83 -3.41 -15.58 -1.47
C VAL A 83 -4.89 -15.34 -1.22
N LEU A 84 -5.24 -14.13 -0.88
CA LEU A 84 -6.63 -13.71 -0.70
C LEU A 84 -7.31 -13.56 -2.06
N ASN A 85 -8.62 -13.80 -2.11
CA ASN A 85 -9.41 -13.75 -3.36
C ASN A 85 -8.88 -14.64 -4.50
N ALA A 86 -8.17 -15.73 -4.20
CA ALA A 86 -7.58 -16.63 -5.21
C ALA A 86 -8.59 -17.08 -6.28
N ARG A 87 -9.86 -17.27 -5.89
CA ARG A 87 -10.96 -17.71 -6.78
C ARG A 87 -11.69 -16.58 -7.51
N LYS A 88 -11.41 -15.30 -7.20
CA LYS A 88 -12.13 -14.14 -7.77
C LYS A 88 -11.49 -13.57 -9.04
N GLY A 89 -10.36 -14.11 -9.46
CA GLY A 89 -9.63 -13.67 -10.64
C GLY A 89 -8.44 -12.74 -10.34
N PRO A 90 -7.54 -12.55 -11.33
CA PRO A 90 -6.23 -11.93 -11.13
C PRO A 90 -6.29 -10.45 -10.71
N ALA A 91 -7.33 -9.72 -11.12
CA ALA A 91 -7.48 -8.29 -10.81
C ALA A 91 -7.60 -7.96 -9.31
N VAL A 92 -7.97 -8.94 -8.48
CA VAL A 92 -8.23 -8.74 -7.05
C VAL A 92 -7.54 -9.77 -6.16
N ARG A 93 -6.74 -10.67 -6.74
CA ARG A 93 -5.86 -11.55 -5.97
C ARG A 93 -4.88 -10.69 -5.17
N ALA A 94 -4.59 -11.14 -3.95
CA ALA A 94 -3.77 -10.36 -3.06
C ALA A 94 -3.00 -11.27 -2.10
N THR A 95 -1.69 -11.24 -2.17
CA THR A 95 -0.80 -11.97 -1.28
C THR A 95 -0.76 -11.28 0.08
N ARG A 96 -0.89 -12.05 1.16
CA ARG A 96 -0.74 -11.58 2.55
C ARG A 96 0.22 -12.48 3.30
N ALA A 97 1.16 -11.88 3.99
CA ALA A 97 2.09 -12.57 4.85
C ALA A 97 1.93 -12.09 6.29
N GLN A 98 1.85 -13.04 7.23
CA GLN A 98 2.10 -12.80 8.64
C GLN A 98 3.61 -12.83 8.85
N ALA A 99 4.18 -11.83 9.51
CA ALA A 99 5.62 -11.70 9.67
C ALA A 99 6.07 -11.90 11.14
N ASP A 100 7.24 -12.49 11.29
CA ASP A 100 8.03 -12.40 12.52
C ASP A 100 8.63 -11.00 12.62
N ARG A 101 8.23 -10.23 13.62
CA ARG A 101 8.66 -8.84 13.82
C ARG A 101 10.17 -8.69 13.91
N ILE A 102 10.83 -9.62 14.59
CA ILE A 102 12.28 -9.55 14.82
C ILE A 102 13.01 -9.82 13.52
N ARG A 103 12.61 -10.86 12.78
CA ARG A 103 13.21 -11.24 11.50
C ARG A 103 13.00 -10.18 10.42
N TYR A 104 11.78 -9.66 10.29
CA TYR A 104 11.47 -8.58 9.35
C TYR A 104 12.32 -7.33 9.64
N LYS A 105 12.36 -6.91 10.91
CA LYS A 105 13.16 -5.75 11.34
C LYS A 105 14.65 -5.98 11.11
N ALA A 106 15.17 -7.17 11.39
CA ALA A 106 16.57 -7.53 11.13
C ALA A 106 16.90 -7.47 9.63
N ALA A 107 16.00 -7.95 8.76
CA ALA A 107 16.16 -7.87 7.32
C ALA A 107 16.23 -6.40 6.84
N ILE A 108 15.29 -5.55 7.27
CA ILE A 108 15.32 -4.10 6.92
C ILE A 108 16.59 -3.43 7.42
N ARG A 109 16.99 -3.68 8.67
CA ARG A 109 18.22 -3.12 9.24
C ARG A 109 19.45 -3.54 8.45
N GLY A 110 19.56 -4.82 8.12
CA GLY A 110 20.68 -5.34 7.32
C GLY A 110 20.76 -4.69 5.94
N MET A 111 19.61 -4.44 5.29
CA MET A 111 19.57 -3.75 3.99
C MET A 111 20.00 -2.28 4.11
N LEU A 112 19.57 -1.59 5.16
CA LEU A 112 19.95 -0.19 5.41
C LEU A 112 21.44 -0.03 5.72
N GLU A 113 21.98 -0.86 6.62
CA GLU A 113 23.38 -0.77 7.06
C GLU A 113 24.38 -1.13 5.94
N ASN A 114 23.97 -1.97 4.98
CA ASN A 114 24.80 -2.35 3.85
C ASN A 114 24.57 -1.52 2.57
N GLN A 115 23.66 -0.51 2.61
CA GLN A 115 23.40 0.32 1.45
C GLN A 115 24.52 1.36 1.26
N PRO A 116 25.24 1.38 0.13
CA PRO A 116 26.15 2.46 -0.20
C PRO A 116 25.47 3.83 -0.21
N ASN A 117 26.22 4.89 0.14
CA ASN A 117 25.75 6.29 0.22
C ASN A 117 24.70 6.55 1.31
N LEU A 118 24.46 5.62 2.23
CA LEU A 118 23.53 5.79 3.34
C LEU A 118 24.28 5.85 4.67
N THR A 119 24.06 6.92 5.41
CA THR A 119 24.52 7.10 6.79
C THR A 119 23.31 7.06 7.71
N ILE A 120 23.40 6.33 8.81
CA ILE A 120 22.35 6.24 9.84
C ILE A 120 22.82 6.99 11.08
N PHE A 121 21.98 7.84 11.64
CA PHE A 121 22.29 8.59 12.86
C PHE A 121 21.12 8.54 13.85
N GLN A 122 21.43 8.21 15.09
CA GLN A 122 20.41 8.13 16.15
C GLN A 122 20.30 9.44 16.92
N GLN A 123 19.31 10.22 16.57
CA GLN A 123 18.81 11.38 17.33
C GLN A 123 17.37 11.70 16.89
N ALA A 124 16.59 12.26 17.79
CA ALA A 124 15.30 12.83 17.45
C ALA A 124 15.49 14.19 16.74
N ALA A 125 14.73 14.41 15.68
CA ALA A 125 14.65 15.72 15.03
C ALA A 125 13.76 16.66 15.86
N GLY A 126 14.27 17.84 16.17
CA GLY A 126 13.54 18.87 16.93
C GLY A 126 13.09 20.06 16.08
N ASP A 127 13.83 20.40 15.03
CA ASP A 127 13.54 21.57 14.21
C ASP A 127 14.02 21.38 12.76
N LEU A 128 13.48 22.19 11.85
CA LEU A 128 13.90 22.29 10.45
C LEU A 128 14.67 23.60 10.21
N ILE A 129 15.77 23.51 9.48
CA ILE A 129 16.48 24.69 8.98
C ILE A 129 15.76 25.14 7.72
N VAL A 130 15.03 26.24 7.78
CA VAL A 130 14.27 26.81 6.64
C VAL A 130 14.80 28.21 6.37
N ASP A 131 15.12 28.47 5.11
CA ASP A 131 15.57 29.77 4.61
C ASP A 131 14.78 30.13 3.36
N ASN A 132 14.08 31.29 3.37
CA ASN A 132 13.24 31.78 2.26
C ASN A 132 12.32 30.69 1.68
N ASP A 133 11.49 30.07 2.54
CA ASP A 133 10.54 28.98 2.19
C ASP A 133 11.21 27.75 1.55
N THR A 134 12.50 27.54 1.81
CA THR A 134 13.24 26.37 1.33
C THR A 134 13.90 25.68 2.52
N VAL A 135 13.66 24.37 2.68
CA VAL A 135 14.36 23.58 3.70
C VAL A 135 15.84 23.42 3.31
N ARG A 136 16.74 23.55 4.28
CA ARG A 136 18.20 23.46 4.13
C ARG A 136 18.84 22.44 5.07
N GLY A 137 18.03 21.78 5.88
CA GLY A 137 18.52 20.79 6.83
C GLY A 137 17.63 20.62 8.04
N VAL A 138 18.18 19.98 9.06
CA VAL A 138 17.49 19.56 10.27
C VAL A 138 18.33 19.89 11.49
N VAL A 139 17.68 20.24 12.61
CA VAL A 139 18.30 20.37 13.93
C VAL A 139 17.77 19.25 14.82
N THR A 140 18.66 18.50 15.46
CA THR A 140 18.26 17.50 16.45
C THR A 140 17.82 18.15 17.76
N GLU A 141 17.11 17.43 18.62
CA GLU A 141 16.74 17.91 19.96
C GLU A 141 17.96 18.28 20.82
N THR A 142 19.13 17.67 20.56
CA THR A 142 20.39 18.01 21.23
C THR A 142 21.17 19.18 20.57
N GLY A 143 20.62 19.80 19.52
CA GLY A 143 21.15 20.97 18.86
C GLY A 143 22.21 20.69 17.77
N ILE A 144 22.38 19.43 17.32
CA ILE A 144 23.23 19.11 16.16
C ILE A 144 22.51 19.56 14.89
N ARG A 145 23.20 20.26 14.01
CA ARG A 145 22.68 20.78 12.75
C ARG A 145 23.24 19.97 11.59
N PHE A 146 22.35 19.31 10.84
CA PHE A 146 22.66 18.63 9.60
C PHE A 146 22.13 19.44 8.42
N HIS A 147 22.97 19.66 7.41
CA HIS A 147 22.61 20.41 6.20
C HIS A 147 22.38 19.47 5.03
N ALA A 148 21.33 19.73 4.24
CA ALA A 148 21.01 18.97 3.03
C ALA A 148 20.28 19.83 2.00
N GLU A 149 20.25 19.33 0.75
CA GLU A 149 19.48 19.94 -0.34
C GLU A 149 17.99 19.61 -0.24
N SER A 150 17.64 18.43 0.26
CA SER A 150 16.24 17.98 0.42
C SER A 150 16.04 17.25 1.74
N VAL A 151 14.82 17.33 2.30
CA VAL A 151 14.43 16.65 3.53
C VAL A 151 13.11 15.88 3.32
N VAL A 152 13.06 14.64 3.77
CA VAL A 152 11.85 13.80 3.80
C VAL A 152 11.42 13.59 5.24
N LEU A 153 10.16 13.92 5.55
CA LEU A 153 9.54 13.65 6.85
C LEU A 153 8.66 12.41 6.79
N SER A 154 8.93 11.44 7.67
CA SER A 154 8.18 10.19 7.80
C SER A 154 7.92 9.85 9.28
N THR A 155 7.24 10.75 9.96
CA THR A 155 7.13 10.80 11.42
C THR A 155 6.14 9.81 12.05
N GLY A 156 5.39 9.05 11.25
CA GLY A 156 4.44 8.05 11.76
C GLY A 156 3.40 8.68 12.70
N THR A 157 3.21 8.07 13.87
CA THR A 157 2.28 8.50 14.92
C THR A 157 2.92 9.39 15.99
N PHE A 158 4.12 9.93 15.72
CA PHE A 158 4.93 10.59 16.75
C PHE A 158 4.66 12.09 16.93
N LEU A 159 4.14 12.79 15.89
CA LEU A 159 3.86 14.23 15.98
C LEU A 159 2.71 14.50 16.93
N GLY A 160 3.02 15.15 18.06
CA GLY A 160 2.03 15.45 19.08
C GLY A 160 1.30 14.23 19.62
N GLY A 161 1.98 13.05 19.64
CA GLY A 161 1.39 11.76 19.97
C GLY A 161 0.88 11.67 21.40
N VAL A 162 -0.37 11.19 21.56
CA VAL A 162 -1.02 10.93 22.86
C VAL A 162 -1.62 9.53 22.83
N ILE A 163 -1.23 8.72 23.80
CA ILE A 163 -1.72 7.34 24.00
C ILE A 163 -2.87 7.39 25.00
N HIS A 164 -3.98 6.67 24.68
CA HIS A 164 -5.18 6.55 25.51
C HIS A 164 -5.45 5.09 25.89
N ILE A 165 -5.63 4.83 27.18
CA ILE A 165 -6.12 3.56 27.73
C ILE A 165 -7.24 3.90 28.72
N GLY A 166 -8.50 3.68 28.33
CA GLY A 166 -9.63 4.28 29.04
C GLY A 166 -9.51 5.81 29.01
N LEU A 167 -9.77 6.44 30.12
CA LEU A 167 -9.66 7.91 30.26
C LEU A 167 -8.23 8.36 30.61
N ASP A 168 -7.31 7.42 30.86
CA ASP A 168 -5.92 7.73 31.14
C ASP A 168 -5.18 8.10 29.84
N GLN A 169 -4.38 9.17 29.93
CA GLN A 169 -3.59 9.71 28.82
C GLN A 169 -2.11 9.69 29.17
N SER A 170 -1.28 9.32 28.20
CA SER A 170 0.17 9.46 28.29
C SER A 170 0.75 10.00 26.99
N ARG A 171 1.81 10.81 27.09
CA ARG A 171 2.54 11.29 25.90
C ARG A 171 3.38 10.16 25.33
N GLY A 172 3.26 9.90 24.03
CA GLY A 172 4.04 8.87 23.35
C GLY A 172 3.74 8.84 21.86
N GLY A 173 4.72 8.50 21.06
CA GLY A 173 4.53 8.24 19.64
C GLY A 173 4.09 6.80 19.38
N ARG A 174 4.45 5.90 20.29
CA ARG A 174 4.11 4.48 20.38
C ARG A 174 4.33 4.05 21.83
N ALA A 175 3.70 2.97 22.29
CA ALA A 175 3.94 2.46 23.64
C ALA A 175 5.45 2.20 23.88
N GLY A 176 6.02 2.89 24.85
CA GLY A 176 7.43 2.83 25.20
C GLY A 176 8.34 3.81 24.45
N ASP A 177 7.82 4.54 23.46
CA ASP A 177 8.62 5.53 22.72
C ASP A 177 8.08 6.96 22.93
N PRO A 178 8.98 7.96 23.10
CA PRO A 178 8.58 9.34 23.30
C PRO A 178 7.95 9.95 22.05
N PRO A 179 7.09 10.99 22.18
CA PRO A 179 6.55 11.72 21.04
C PRO A 179 7.55 12.75 20.50
N SER A 180 7.38 13.19 19.24
CA SER A 180 8.13 14.28 18.62
C SER A 180 7.37 15.60 18.77
N ASN A 181 7.34 16.18 19.97
CA ASN A 181 6.57 17.38 20.24
C ASN A 181 7.23 18.66 19.69
N ALA A 182 8.55 18.81 19.83
CA ALA A 182 9.26 19.97 19.32
C ALA A 182 9.10 20.12 17.81
N LEU A 183 9.28 19.03 17.07
CA LEU A 183 9.05 19.01 15.62
C LEU A 183 7.57 19.26 15.27
N ALA A 184 6.61 18.73 16.04
CA ALA A 184 5.20 19.00 15.85
C ALA A 184 4.85 20.47 15.99
N GLU A 185 5.34 21.14 17.05
CA GLU A 185 5.18 22.58 17.27
C GLU A 185 5.81 23.40 16.12
N ARG A 186 7.00 23.01 15.66
CA ARG A 186 7.64 23.65 14.52
C ARG A 186 6.79 23.55 13.26
N LEU A 187 6.29 22.36 12.92
CA LEU A 187 5.48 22.14 11.72
C LEU A 187 4.13 22.88 11.78
N ARG A 188 3.51 22.97 12.97
CA ARG A 188 2.29 23.77 13.18
C ARG A 188 2.51 25.27 13.00
N SER A 189 3.75 25.76 13.18
CA SER A 189 4.12 27.17 12.95
C SER A 189 4.34 27.51 11.47
N LEU A 190 4.41 26.49 10.60
CA LEU A 190 4.53 26.63 9.14
C LEU A 190 3.13 26.68 8.50
N PRO A 191 2.99 27.13 7.23
CA PRO A 191 1.70 27.39 6.61
C PRO A 191 0.97 26.11 6.14
N PHE A 192 1.02 25.03 6.91
CA PHE A 192 0.35 23.77 6.63
C PHE A 192 -1.00 23.67 7.33
N HIS A 193 -1.93 22.96 6.70
CA HIS A 193 -3.19 22.58 7.34
C HIS A 193 -2.98 21.32 8.17
N VAL A 194 -3.11 21.45 9.47
CA VAL A 194 -2.90 20.38 10.46
C VAL A 194 -4.22 19.96 11.06
N ASP A 195 -4.41 18.66 11.21
CA ASP A 195 -5.55 18.08 11.93
C ASP A 195 -5.08 16.83 12.68
N ARG A 196 -5.97 16.14 13.39
CA ARG A 196 -5.62 14.97 14.19
C ARG A 196 -6.32 13.71 13.69
N LEU A 197 -5.57 12.62 13.65
CA LEU A 197 -6.10 11.29 13.38
C LEU A 197 -5.82 10.35 14.55
N LYS A 198 -6.60 9.29 14.61
CA LYS A 198 -6.49 8.25 15.64
C LYS A 198 -6.31 6.89 14.97
N THR A 199 -5.42 6.08 15.52
CA THR A 199 -5.35 4.64 15.26
C THR A 199 -5.32 3.87 16.57
N GLY A 200 -5.39 2.54 16.52
CA GLY A 200 -5.41 1.70 17.72
C GLY A 200 -4.81 0.34 17.50
N THR A 201 -4.53 -0.35 18.59
CA THR A 201 -3.97 -1.69 18.60
C THR A 201 -4.69 -2.55 19.64
N PRO A 202 -4.83 -3.88 19.43
CA PRO A 202 -5.39 -4.77 20.45
C PRO A 202 -4.38 -5.05 21.57
N PRO A 203 -4.83 -5.57 22.71
CA PRO A 203 -3.94 -6.13 23.72
C PRO A 203 -3.12 -7.28 23.10
N ARG A 204 -1.91 -7.54 23.61
CA ARG A 204 -1.13 -8.75 23.29
C ARG A 204 -1.42 -9.80 24.37
N ILE A 205 -1.46 -11.06 23.96
CA ILE A 205 -1.73 -12.18 24.84
C ILE A 205 -0.60 -13.22 24.80
N ASP A 206 -0.38 -13.90 25.93
CA ASP A 206 0.62 -14.97 26.04
C ASP A 206 0.05 -16.28 25.49
N ALA A 207 0.65 -16.84 24.47
CA ALA A 207 0.26 -18.09 23.82
C ALA A 207 0.18 -19.29 24.81
N LYS A 208 0.99 -19.29 25.87
CA LYS A 208 0.96 -20.33 26.90
C LYS A 208 -0.36 -20.40 27.67
N THR A 209 -1.17 -19.35 27.59
CA THR A 209 -2.44 -19.21 28.30
C THR A 209 -3.66 -19.37 27.39
N VAL A 210 -3.44 -19.74 26.12
CA VAL A 210 -4.47 -19.93 25.10
C VAL A 210 -4.76 -21.42 24.92
N ASP A 211 -6.02 -21.79 24.93
CA ASP A 211 -6.46 -23.15 24.59
C ASP A 211 -6.73 -23.26 23.08
N PHE A 212 -5.67 -23.56 22.32
CA PHE A 212 -5.75 -23.71 20.88
C PHE A 212 -6.64 -24.86 20.42
N SER A 213 -6.92 -25.85 21.29
CA SER A 213 -7.80 -26.97 20.92
C SER A 213 -9.26 -26.55 20.69
N GLN A 214 -9.64 -25.35 21.18
CA GLN A 214 -10.96 -24.76 20.99
C GLN A 214 -11.02 -23.77 19.83
N LEU A 215 -9.91 -23.51 19.15
CA LEU A 215 -9.81 -22.54 18.05
C LEU A 215 -9.69 -23.26 16.70
N GLU A 216 -10.22 -22.63 15.67
CA GLU A 216 -10.05 -23.11 14.29
C GLU A 216 -8.64 -22.78 13.79
N GLU A 217 -7.88 -23.80 13.38
CA GLU A 217 -6.56 -23.62 12.81
C GLU A 217 -6.68 -23.07 11.38
N GLN A 218 -5.87 -22.05 11.06
CA GLN A 218 -5.75 -21.47 9.73
C GLN A 218 -4.31 -21.56 9.23
N PRO A 219 -3.96 -22.60 8.47
CA PRO A 219 -2.63 -22.75 7.87
C PRO A 219 -2.40 -21.74 6.73
N GLY A 220 -1.14 -21.56 6.36
CA GLY A 220 -0.75 -20.91 5.11
C GLY A 220 -1.12 -21.72 3.88
N ASP A 221 -0.98 -21.11 2.70
CA ASP A 221 -1.23 -21.80 1.43
C ASP A 221 -0.06 -22.73 1.06
N THR A 222 -0.40 -23.80 0.34
CA THR A 222 0.57 -24.75 -0.21
C THR A 222 0.32 -24.88 -1.73
N PRO A 223 1.33 -24.61 -2.59
CA PRO A 223 2.67 -24.13 -2.26
C PRO A 223 2.66 -22.71 -1.67
N THR A 224 3.64 -22.42 -0.81
CA THR A 224 3.74 -21.11 -0.14
C THR A 224 3.95 -19.99 -1.16
N PRO A 225 3.11 -18.94 -1.18
CA PRO A 225 3.31 -17.78 -2.03
C PRO A 225 4.60 -17.02 -1.70
N VAL A 226 5.15 -16.29 -2.68
CA VAL A 226 6.34 -15.46 -2.55
C VAL A 226 5.96 -13.99 -2.73
N MET A 227 6.47 -13.09 -1.90
CA MET A 227 6.12 -11.67 -1.94
C MET A 227 6.98 -10.87 -2.92
N SER A 228 8.30 -11.03 -2.91
CA SER A 228 9.22 -10.31 -3.77
C SER A 228 9.43 -11.02 -5.11
N TYR A 229 9.68 -10.24 -6.18
CA TYR A 229 10.14 -10.80 -7.47
C TYR A 229 11.57 -11.36 -7.41
N LEU A 230 12.33 -11.06 -6.36
CA LEU A 230 13.63 -11.66 -6.05
C LEU A 230 13.52 -12.75 -4.97
N GLY A 231 12.34 -12.95 -4.40
CA GLY A 231 12.11 -13.93 -3.35
C GLY A 231 12.06 -15.36 -3.86
N SER A 232 12.28 -16.29 -2.96
CA SER A 232 12.06 -17.72 -3.18
C SER A 232 11.53 -18.39 -1.93
N ARG A 233 10.92 -19.57 -2.07
CA ARG A 233 10.37 -20.32 -0.92
C ARG A 233 11.43 -20.75 0.06
N GLU A 234 12.68 -20.94 -0.40
CA GLU A 234 13.83 -21.32 0.41
C GLU A 234 14.29 -20.20 1.35
N MET A 235 13.93 -18.94 1.06
CA MET A 235 14.20 -17.79 1.92
C MET A 235 13.26 -17.72 3.12
N HIS A 236 12.10 -18.37 3.03
CA HIS A 236 11.09 -18.30 4.08
C HIS A 236 11.55 -19.01 5.35
N PRO A 237 11.34 -18.41 6.53
CA PRO A 237 11.52 -19.10 7.79
C PRO A 237 10.47 -20.22 7.96
N GLN A 238 10.55 -20.94 9.06
CA GLN A 238 9.55 -21.95 9.42
C GLN A 238 8.15 -21.34 9.35
N GLN A 239 7.23 -22.03 8.65
CA GLN A 239 5.85 -21.62 8.54
C GLN A 239 5.02 -22.14 9.72
N VAL A 240 4.09 -21.31 10.18
CA VAL A 240 3.18 -21.62 11.30
C VAL A 240 1.75 -21.28 10.92
N SER A 241 0.78 -21.83 11.66
CA SER A 241 -0.62 -21.49 11.49
C SER A 241 -1.03 -20.31 12.34
N CYS A 242 -1.98 -19.50 11.83
CA CYS A 242 -2.81 -18.63 12.66
C CYS A 242 -4.03 -19.40 13.16
N HIS A 243 -4.78 -18.83 14.09
CA HIS A 243 -6.02 -19.43 14.58
C HIS A 243 -7.16 -18.42 14.52
N ILE A 244 -8.39 -18.91 14.49
CA ILE A 244 -9.59 -18.08 14.43
C ILE A 244 -10.39 -18.28 15.70
N ALA A 245 -10.69 -17.17 16.37
CA ALA A 245 -11.62 -17.06 17.46
C ALA A 245 -12.78 -16.14 17.08
N HIS A 246 -13.78 -16.05 17.94
CA HIS A 246 -14.94 -15.19 17.72
C HIS A 246 -15.36 -14.50 19.01
N THR A 247 -15.76 -13.23 18.91
CA THR A 247 -16.52 -12.58 19.99
C THR A 247 -17.89 -13.25 20.12
N ASN A 248 -18.55 -13.03 21.22
CA ASN A 248 -19.88 -13.58 21.52
C ASN A 248 -20.74 -12.53 22.23
N GLU A 249 -21.98 -12.87 22.55
CA GLU A 249 -22.93 -11.97 23.22
C GLU A 249 -22.38 -11.43 24.54
N ARG A 250 -21.73 -12.28 25.34
CA ARG A 250 -21.09 -11.86 26.59
C ARG A 250 -19.99 -10.83 26.36
N THR A 251 -19.19 -11.03 25.31
CA THR A 251 -18.15 -10.06 24.90
C THR A 251 -18.79 -8.70 24.56
N HIS A 252 -19.89 -8.73 23.79
CA HIS A 252 -20.60 -7.51 23.37
C HIS A 252 -21.27 -6.80 24.55
N GLU A 253 -21.88 -7.53 25.50
CA GLU A 253 -22.46 -6.96 26.74
C GLU A 253 -21.39 -6.22 27.56
N ILE A 254 -20.20 -6.82 27.74
CA ILE A 254 -19.10 -6.19 28.47
C ILE A 254 -18.69 -4.87 27.79
N ILE A 255 -18.56 -4.86 26.46
CA ILE A 255 -18.17 -3.67 25.70
C ILE A 255 -19.23 -2.59 25.80
N LEU A 256 -20.51 -2.94 25.53
CA LEU A 256 -21.62 -1.98 25.56
C LEU A 256 -21.85 -1.39 26.96
N GLY A 257 -21.64 -2.17 28.01
CA GLY A 257 -21.74 -1.73 29.39
C GLY A 257 -20.62 -0.80 29.87
N ASN A 258 -19.58 -0.58 29.05
CA ASN A 258 -18.42 0.26 29.39
C ASN A 258 -18.09 1.32 28.31
N LEU A 259 -19.03 1.67 27.43
CA LEU A 259 -18.81 2.68 26.41
C LEU A 259 -18.54 4.08 27.01
N ASP A 260 -19.13 4.40 28.15
CA ASP A 260 -18.88 5.64 28.91
C ASP A 260 -17.43 5.77 29.41
N ARG A 261 -16.71 4.65 29.51
CA ARG A 261 -15.28 4.58 29.87
C ARG A 261 -14.35 4.55 28.66
N SER A 262 -14.90 4.56 27.45
CA SER A 262 -14.12 4.62 26.21
C SER A 262 -13.75 6.07 25.87
N PRO A 263 -12.48 6.39 25.60
CA PRO A 263 -12.06 7.75 25.26
C PRO A 263 -12.65 8.24 23.94
N MET A 264 -13.11 7.33 23.08
CA MET A 264 -13.80 7.68 21.82
C MET A 264 -15.26 8.12 22.05
N TYR A 265 -15.96 7.46 23.00
CA TYR A 265 -17.38 7.74 23.27
C TYR A 265 -17.58 8.81 24.33
N SER A 266 -16.58 9.05 25.17
CA SER A 266 -16.56 10.14 26.14
C SER A 266 -16.14 11.51 25.57
N GLY A 267 -15.71 11.57 24.29
CA GLY A 267 -15.26 12.80 23.63
C GLY A 267 -13.84 13.25 24.02
N VAL A 268 -13.06 12.39 24.65
CA VAL A 268 -11.66 12.67 25.02
C VAL A 268 -10.74 12.63 23.79
N ILE A 269 -11.01 11.74 22.84
CA ILE A 269 -10.33 11.68 21.54
C ILE A 269 -11.08 12.57 20.55
N GLU A 270 -10.38 13.55 19.97
CA GLU A 270 -10.90 14.43 18.92
C GLU A 270 -10.64 13.85 17.52
N GLY A 271 -9.57 13.07 17.36
CA GLY A 271 -9.14 12.48 16.11
C GLY A 271 -10.09 11.40 15.57
N ILE A 272 -10.33 11.43 14.26
CA ILE A 272 -11.16 10.43 13.57
C ILE A 272 -10.37 9.13 13.39
N GLY A 273 -11.01 8.01 13.75
CA GLY A 273 -10.43 6.67 13.58
C GLY A 273 -10.69 6.06 12.20
N PRO A 274 -9.93 5.02 11.82
CA PRO A 274 -10.05 4.40 10.51
C PRO A 274 -11.36 3.60 10.36
N ARG A 275 -12.11 3.87 9.29
CA ARG A 275 -13.35 3.18 8.95
C ARG A 275 -13.19 1.67 8.75
N TYR A 276 -12.04 1.23 8.23
CA TYR A 276 -11.78 -0.16 7.83
C TYR A 276 -10.91 -0.96 8.82
N CYS A 277 -10.52 -0.34 9.93
CA CYS A 277 -9.94 -1.00 11.09
C CYS A 277 -10.54 -0.35 12.36
N PRO A 278 -11.87 -0.40 12.52
CA PRO A 278 -12.52 0.20 13.67
C PRO A 278 -12.11 -0.54 14.94
N SER A 279 -12.18 0.13 16.07
CA SER A 279 -12.05 -0.53 17.36
C SER A 279 -13.17 -1.55 17.55
N ILE A 280 -13.00 -2.48 18.49
CA ILE A 280 -14.05 -3.45 18.75
C ILE A 280 -15.32 -2.77 19.30
N GLU A 281 -15.17 -1.68 20.04
CA GLU A 281 -16.28 -0.84 20.53
C GLU A 281 -17.11 -0.30 19.34
N ASP A 282 -16.44 0.21 18.32
CA ASP A 282 -17.10 0.70 17.10
C ASP A 282 -17.83 -0.41 16.35
N LYS A 283 -17.22 -1.60 16.25
CA LYS A 283 -17.84 -2.75 15.57
C LYS A 283 -19.11 -3.18 16.27
N VAL A 284 -19.04 -3.36 17.58
CA VAL A 284 -20.17 -3.82 18.40
C VAL A 284 -21.29 -2.80 18.42
N HIS A 285 -20.96 -1.50 18.49
CA HIS A 285 -21.96 -0.43 18.48
C HIS A 285 -22.61 -0.24 17.11
N ARG A 286 -21.83 -0.20 16.03
CA ARG A 286 -22.34 0.05 14.67
C ARG A 286 -23.03 -1.15 14.03
N PHE A 287 -22.68 -2.36 14.43
CA PHE A 287 -23.23 -3.61 13.92
C PHE A 287 -23.88 -4.42 15.05
N ALA A 288 -24.75 -3.75 15.82
CA ALA A 288 -25.42 -4.30 16.99
C ALA A 288 -26.30 -5.54 16.70
N ASP A 289 -26.71 -5.73 15.46
CA ASP A 289 -27.45 -6.90 14.96
C ASP A 289 -26.56 -8.13 14.73
N LYS A 290 -25.22 -7.98 14.78
CA LYS A 290 -24.30 -9.12 14.72
C LYS A 290 -23.97 -9.64 16.12
N SER A 291 -24.24 -10.92 16.36
CA SER A 291 -23.92 -11.59 17.62
C SER A 291 -22.44 -11.97 17.77
N SER A 292 -21.64 -11.86 16.70
CA SER A 292 -20.25 -12.33 16.68
C SER A 292 -19.40 -11.58 15.66
N HIS A 293 -18.13 -11.34 16.02
CA HIS A 293 -17.09 -10.82 15.13
C HIS A 293 -15.88 -11.76 15.16
N GLN A 294 -15.30 -12.01 14.00
CA GLN A 294 -14.11 -12.84 13.85
C GLN A 294 -12.87 -12.15 14.42
N VAL A 295 -12.05 -12.93 15.12
CA VAL A 295 -10.77 -12.52 15.72
C VAL A 295 -9.69 -13.48 15.22
N PHE A 296 -8.65 -12.93 14.58
CA PHE A 296 -7.51 -13.73 14.15
C PHE A 296 -6.45 -13.71 15.24
N ILE A 297 -6.10 -14.89 15.76
CA ILE A 297 -5.02 -15.07 16.72
C ILE A 297 -3.74 -15.31 15.95
N GLU A 298 -2.93 -14.28 15.83
CA GLU A 298 -1.77 -14.21 14.95
C GLU A 298 -0.47 -14.20 15.75
N PRO A 299 0.49 -15.13 15.53
CA PRO A 299 1.78 -15.10 16.20
C PRO A 299 2.60 -13.86 15.77
N GLU A 300 3.28 -13.23 16.72
CA GLU A 300 4.16 -12.09 16.46
C GLU A 300 5.60 -12.49 16.08
N GLY A 301 5.93 -13.77 16.15
CA GLY A 301 7.23 -14.33 15.79
C GLY A 301 7.38 -15.78 16.18
N LEU A 302 8.49 -16.39 15.75
CA LEU A 302 8.81 -17.80 16.03
C LEU A 302 9.41 -18.01 17.43
N ASP A 303 10.14 -17.00 17.91
CA ASP A 303 10.89 -17.05 19.16
C ASP A 303 10.21 -16.25 20.29
N THR A 304 8.90 -16.00 20.17
CA THR A 304 8.09 -15.30 21.16
C THR A 304 6.76 -16.02 21.40
N HIS A 305 6.23 -15.90 22.62
CA HIS A 305 4.89 -16.35 22.95
C HIS A 305 3.82 -15.26 22.80
N GLU A 306 4.19 -14.07 22.30
CA GLU A 306 3.21 -13.00 22.07
C GLU A 306 2.34 -13.30 20.85
N LEU A 307 1.04 -13.17 21.05
CA LEU A 307 0.02 -13.27 20.02
C LEU A 307 -0.67 -11.91 19.84
N TYR A 308 -1.00 -11.61 18.58
CA TYR A 308 -1.77 -10.45 18.17
C TYR A 308 -3.22 -10.86 17.86
N PRO A 309 -4.20 -10.58 18.73
CA PRO A 309 -5.60 -10.88 18.47
C PRO A 309 -6.20 -9.83 17.53
N ASN A 310 -6.00 -10.01 16.23
CA ASN A 310 -6.43 -9.09 15.21
C ASN A 310 -7.96 -9.06 15.09
N GLY A 311 -8.54 -7.88 15.23
CA GLY A 311 -9.98 -7.66 15.17
C GLY A 311 -10.61 -7.11 16.45
N ILE A 312 -9.86 -7.09 17.55
CA ILE A 312 -10.29 -6.53 18.85
C ILE A 312 -9.41 -5.36 19.31
N SER A 313 -8.95 -4.53 18.37
CA SER A 313 -8.32 -3.24 18.76
C SER A 313 -9.24 -2.45 19.66
N THR A 314 -8.70 -1.93 20.76
CA THR A 314 -9.50 -1.27 21.79
C THR A 314 -8.70 -0.21 22.54
N SER A 315 -9.41 0.80 23.03
CA SER A 315 -8.90 1.79 23.96
C SER A 315 -9.63 1.78 25.31
N LEU A 316 -10.46 0.76 25.57
CA LEU A 316 -11.12 0.58 26.86
C LEU A 316 -10.11 0.45 28.01
N PRO A 317 -10.47 0.72 29.26
CA PRO A 317 -9.61 0.51 30.42
C PRO A 317 -9.13 -0.93 30.54
N PHE A 318 -7.97 -1.14 31.15
CA PHE A 318 -7.33 -2.46 31.21
C PHE A 318 -8.21 -3.55 31.85
N ASP A 319 -8.95 -3.21 32.91
CA ASP A 319 -9.88 -4.14 33.58
C ASP A 319 -10.98 -4.64 32.63
N VAL A 320 -11.47 -3.77 31.75
CA VAL A 320 -12.44 -4.12 30.70
C VAL A 320 -11.80 -4.93 29.60
N GLN A 321 -10.59 -4.56 29.15
CA GLN A 321 -9.85 -5.34 28.14
C GLN A 321 -9.65 -6.80 28.60
N LEU A 322 -9.30 -7.01 29.87
CA LEU A 322 -9.13 -8.35 30.42
C LEU A 322 -10.44 -9.15 30.42
N GLN A 323 -11.56 -8.53 30.77
CA GLN A 323 -12.87 -9.16 30.71
C GLN A 323 -13.27 -9.50 29.26
N VAL A 324 -13.06 -8.58 28.31
CA VAL A 324 -13.35 -8.78 26.89
C VAL A 324 -12.55 -9.96 26.35
N VAL A 325 -11.23 -9.99 26.56
CA VAL A 325 -10.37 -11.08 26.07
C VAL A 325 -10.81 -12.42 26.67
N ARG A 326 -11.04 -12.48 27.97
CA ARG A 326 -11.41 -13.72 28.69
C ARG A 326 -12.85 -14.19 28.45
N SER A 327 -13.69 -13.36 27.85
CA SER A 327 -15.03 -13.77 27.40
C SER A 327 -15.02 -14.55 26.08
N ILE A 328 -13.90 -14.54 25.34
CA ILE A 328 -13.75 -15.22 24.05
C ILE A 328 -13.36 -16.67 24.30
N LYS A 329 -14.05 -17.60 23.62
CA LYS A 329 -13.80 -19.04 23.71
C LYS A 329 -12.35 -19.38 23.33
N GLY A 330 -11.67 -20.17 24.18
CA GLY A 330 -10.26 -20.52 24.06
C GLY A 330 -9.30 -19.49 24.68
N LEU A 331 -9.81 -18.34 25.12
CA LEU A 331 -9.03 -17.27 25.77
C LEU A 331 -9.42 -17.03 27.23
N GLU A 332 -10.21 -17.91 27.85
CA GLU A 332 -10.76 -17.73 29.20
C GLU A 332 -9.68 -17.52 30.28
N ASN A 333 -8.51 -18.11 30.07
CA ASN A 333 -7.36 -18.00 30.97
C ASN A 333 -6.26 -17.06 30.42
N ALA A 334 -6.55 -16.31 29.36
CA ALA A 334 -5.55 -15.48 28.68
C ALA A 334 -4.88 -14.48 29.63
N HIS A 335 -3.56 -14.42 29.56
CA HIS A 335 -2.73 -13.38 30.17
C HIS A 335 -2.42 -12.31 29.14
N ILE A 336 -2.74 -11.06 29.47
CA ILE A 336 -2.40 -9.91 28.64
C ILE A 336 -0.98 -9.46 28.98
N THR A 337 -0.07 -9.55 28.02
CA THR A 337 1.33 -9.09 28.18
C THR A 337 1.47 -7.59 27.97
N ARG A 338 0.62 -6.99 27.12
CA ARG A 338 0.57 -5.54 26.86
C ARG A 338 -0.88 -5.11 26.63
N PRO A 339 -1.33 -4.01 27.24
CA PRO A 339 -2.68 -3.49 26.98
C PRO A 339 -2.81 -3.00 25.54
N GLY A 340 -4.02 -3.09 25.01
CA GLY A 340 -4.41 -2.34 23.82
C GLY A 340 -4.51 -0.85 24.14
N TYR A 341 -4.33 -0.02 23.13
CA TYR A 341 -4.43 1.44 23.27
C TYR A 341 -4.85 2.10 21.98
N ALA A 342 -5.38 3.30 22.07
CA ALA A 342 -5.49 4.21 20.96
C ALA A 342 -4.34 5.22 21.01
N ILE A 343 -3.87 5.62 19.83
CA ILE A 343 -2.93 6.74 19.69
C ILE A 343 -3.53 7.80 18.79
N GLU A 344 -3.48 9.03 19.25
CA GLU A 344 -3.89 10.23 18.55
C GLU A 344 -2.66 11.06 18.21
N TYR A 345 -2.58 11.57 16.98
CA TYR A 345 -1.40 12.23 16.45
C TYR A 345 -1.75 13.25 15.38
N ASP A 346 -0.84 14.21 15.12
CA ASP A 346 -1.01 15.19 14.06
C ASP A 346 -0.78 14.57 12.69
N PHE A 347 -1.62 14.94 11.75
CA PHE A 347 -1.38 14.73 10.32
C PHE A 347 -1.57 16.04 9.56
N PHE A 348 -1.05 16.09 8.36
CA PHE A 348 -1.06 17.26 7.50
C PHE A 348 -1.91 16.98 6.27
N ASP A 349 -2.73 17.96 5.87
CA ASP A 349 -3.61 17.78 4.72
C ASP A 349 -2.79 17.47 3.47
N PRO A 350 -2.94 16.30 2.86
CA PRO A 350 -2.15 15.91 1.70
C PRO A 350 -2.43 16.77 0.46
N ARG A 351 -3.48 17.58 0.46
CA ARG A 351 -3.73 18.58 -0.59
C ARG A 351 -2.69 19.72 -0.61
N ASP A 352 -1.91 19.85 0.46
CA ASP A 352 -0.76 20.75 0.53
C ASP A 352 0.49 20.19 -0.18
N LEU A 353 0.39 19.01 -0.80
CA LEU A 353 1.46 18.34 -1.53
C LEU A 353 1.27 18.40 -3.05
N LYS A 354 2.39 18.36 -3.76
CA LYS A 354 2.47 18.07 -5.19
C LYS A 354 2.44 16.56 -5.43
N HIS A 355 2.25 16.10 -6.67
CA HIS A 355 2.31 14.68 -7.05
C HIS A 355 3.66 14.01 -6.69
N SER A 356 4.73 14.80 -6.60
CA SER A 356 6.05 14.34 -6.15
C SER A 356 6.15 14.10 -4.64
N LEU A 357 5.09 14.40 -3.89
CA LEU A 357 5.04 14.48 -2.41
C LEU A 357 5.88 15.62 -1.82
N GLU A 358 6.42 16.52 -2.64
CA GLU A 358 6.98 17.79 -2.18
C GLU A 358 5.86 18.70 -1.68
N THR A 359 6.11 19.42 -0.58
CA THR A 359 5.14 20.39 -0.06
C THR A 359 5.02 21.60 -1.00
N LYS A 360 3.84 22.22 -1.05
CA LYS A 360 3.58 23.42 -1.87
C LYS A 360 4.19 24.68 -1.27
N PHE A 361 4.31 24.74 0.06
CA PHE A 361 4.70 25.95 0.79
C PHE A 361 6.19 26.01 1.13
N ILE A 362 6.81 24.86 1.43
CA ILE A 362 8.23 24.78 1.75
C ILE A 362 8.91 23.94 0.67
N HIS A 363 9.76 24.56 -0.12
CA HIS A 363 10.51 23.90 -1.18
C HIS A 363 11.50 22.87 -0.61
N ASN A 364 11.75 21.80 -1.35
CA ASN A 364 12.66 20.70 -1.03
C ASN A 364 12.25 19.87 0.20
N LEU A 365 11.07 20.11 0.78
CA LEU A 365 10.49 19.36 1.89
C LEU A 365 9.43 18.39 1.37
N PHE A 366 9.58 17.10 1.71
CA PHE A 366 8.71 16.02 1.27
C PHE A 366 8.06 15.34 2.47
N PHE A 367 6.80 14.95 2.35
CA PHE A 367 6.08 14.20 3.38
C PHE A 367 5.74 12.79 2.87
N ALA A 368 5.90 11.78 3.73
CA ALA A 368 5.59 10.39 3.37
C ALA A 368 5.02 9.60 4.56
N GLY A 369 4.00 8.79 4.28
CA GLY A 369 3.39 7.89 5.25
C GLY A 369 2.25 8.54 6.04
N GLN A 370 2.16 8.22 7.34
CA GLN A 370 1.03 8.64 8.18
C GLN A 370 0.88 10.15 8.35
N ILE A 371 1.94 10.91 8.19
CA ILE A 371 1.89 12.38 8.17
C ILE A 371 0.92 12.91 7.11
N ASN A 372 0.68 12.15 6.04
CA ASN A 372 -0.24 12.47 4.95
C ASN A 372 -1.65 11.87 5.15
N GLY A 373 -1.97 11.38 6.35
CA GLY A 373 -3.28 10.83 6.67
C GLY A 373 -3.53 9.40 6.19
N THR A 374 -2.49 8.63 5.85
CA THR A 374 -2.62 7.20 5.55
C THR A 374 -2.43 6.33 6.79
N THR A 375 -3.02 5.13 6.79
CA THR A 375 -2.74 4.09 7.78
C THR A 375 -2.43 2.78 7.05
N GLY A 376 -1.22 2.28 7.20
CA GLY A 376 -0.77 1.03 6.62
C GLY A 376 0.70 1.10 6.27
N TYR A 377 1.40 -0.02 6.46
CA TYR A 377 2.83 -0.13 6.19
C TYR A 377 3.12 0.01 4.70
N GLU A 378 2.24 -0.56 3.87
CA GLU A 378 2.36 -0.60 2.42
C GLU A 378 2.16 0.79 1.80
N GLU A 379 1.15 1.53 2.28
CA GLU A 379 0.91 2.92 1.87
C GLU A 379 2.08 3.82 2.29
N ALA A 380 2.65 3.56 3.47
CA ALA A 380 3.81 4.30 3.96
C ALA A 380 5.06 4.00 3.13
N GLY A 381 5.34 2.72 2.85
CA GLY A 381 6.47 2.29 2.01
C GLY A 381 6.39 2.86 0.59
N ALA A 382 5.20 2.82 -0.03
CA ALA A 382 4.96 3.37 -1.35
C ALA A 382 5.24 4.88 -1.43
N GLN A 383 4.69 5.65 -0.47
CA GLN A 383 4.96 7.08 -0.36
C GLN A 383 6.44 7.36 -0.07
N GLY A 384 7.05 6.56 0.81
CA GLY A 384 8.46 6.70 1.16
C GLY A 384 9.37 6.55 -0.05
N LEU A 385 9.18 5.49 -0.83
CA LEU A 385 9.95 5.27 -2.06
C LEU A 385 9.81 6.45 -3.02
N LEU A 386 8.58 6.93 -3.25
CA LEU A 386 8.34 8.06 -4.15
C LEU A 386 8.93 9.37 -3.63
N ALA A 387 8.78 9.66 -2.34
CA ALA A 387 9.34 10.87 -1.73
C ALA A 387 10.87 10.86 -1.75
N GLY A 388 11.50 9.72 -1.40
CA GLY A 388 12.95 9.57 -1.46
C GLY A 388 13.51 9.70 -2.87
N LEU A 389 12.85 9.06 -3.85
CA LEU A 389 13.17 9.24 -5.27
C LEU A 389 13.12 10.71 -5.68
N ASN A 390 12.04 11.42 -5.36
CA ASN A 390 11.88 12.81 -5.78
C ASN A 390 12.77 13.78 -5.00
N ALA A 391 13.07 13.51 -3.74
CA ALA A 391 14.07 14.25 -2.96
C ALA A 391 15.47 14.13 -3.58
N ALA A 392 15.85 12.91 -4.02
CA ALA A 392 17.10 12.68 -4.75
C ALA A 392 17.12 13.38 -6.12
N ARG A 393 16.01 13.31 -6.88
CA ARG A 393 15.89 14.02 -8.16
C ARG A 393 16.00 15.53 -7.99
N ARG A 394 15.37 16.06 -6.93
CA ARG A 394 15.46 17.49 -6.59
C ARG A 394 16.88 17.90 -6.24
N ALA A 395 17.59 17.13 -5.42
CA ALA A 395 19.00 17.38 -5.09
C ALA A 395 19.92 17.35 -6.33
N LYS A 396 19.58 16.52 -7.30
CA LYS A 396 20.27 16.43 -8.60
C LYS A 396 19.76 17.41 -9.68
N GLN A 397 18.84 18.29 -9.34
CA GLN A 397 18.21 19.26 -10.25
C GLN A 397 17.52 18.59 -11.47
N LEU A 398 16.94 17.41 -11.24
CA LEU A 398 16.16 16.67 -12.23
C LEU A 398 14.66 16.91 -11.99
N ASP A 399 13.88 16.80 -13.07
CA ASP A 399 12.42 16.90 -12.98
C ASP A 399 11.83 15.80 -12.08
N ALA A 400 10.75 16.12 -11.37
CA ALA A 400 10.04 15.14 -10.57
C ALA A 400 9.47 14.01 -11.43
N TRP A 401 9.41 12.82 -10.85
CA TRP A 401 8.75 11.67 -11.44
C TRP A 401 7.68 11.11 -10.50
N TYR A 402 6.55 10.75 -11.04
CA TYR A 402 5.48 10.04 -10.36
C TYR A 402 4.66 9.23 -11.36
N PRO A 403 4.14 8.06 -10.99
CA PRO A 403 3.29 7.28 -11.88
C PRO A 403 1.87 7.86 -11.89
N ARG A 404 1.20 7.72 -13.04
CA ARG A 404 -0.22 8.08 -13.15
C ARG A 404 -1.12 6.97 -12.60
N ARG A 405 -2.41 7.28 -12.48
CA ARG A 405 -3.46 6.34 -12.01
C ARG A 405 -3.60 5.10 -12.90
N ASP A 406 -3.33 5.21 -14.19
CA ASP A 406 -3.35 4.09 -15.15
C ASP A 406 -2.07 3.27 -15.17
N GLU A 407 -1.02 3.70 -14.48
CA GLU A 407 0.28 3.04 -14.46
C GLU A 407 0.56 2.25 -13.18
N ALA A 408 0.05 2.73 -12.04
CA ALA A 408 0.32 2.10 -10.75
C ALA A 408 -0.73 2.43 -9.68
N TYR A 409 -0.93 1.50 -8.72
CA TYR A 409 -1.65 1.78 -7.47
C TYR A 409 -1.00 2.90 -6.66
N LEU A 410 0.33 3.01 -6.73
CA LEU A 410 1.08 4.14 -6.16
C LEU A 410 0.60 5.47 -6.75
N GLY A 411 0.32 5.51 -8.07
CA GLY A 411 -0.27 6.68 -8.73
C GLY A 411 -1.70 6.95 -8.24
N VAL A 412 -2.52 5.92 -8.10
CA VAL A 412 -3.88 6.05 -7.52
C VAL A 412 -3.82 6.58 -6.09
N LEU A 413 -2.93 6.04 -5.25
CA LEU A 413 -2.74 6.47 -3.87
C LEU A 413 -2.42 7.97 -3.77
N VAL A 414 -1.40 8.40 -4.49
CA VAL A 414 -0.93 9.79 -4.42
C VAL A 414 -1.97 10.75 -4.99
N ASP A 415 -2.55 10.42 -6.13
CA ASP A 415 -3.58 11.26 -6.76
C ASP A 415 -4.83 11.40 -5.86
N ASP A 416 -5.32 10.31 -5.24
CA ASP A 416 -6.41 10.36 -4.28
C ASP A 416 -6.09 11.30 -3.11
N LEU A 417 -4.90 11.20 -2.52
CA LEU A 417 -4.49 12.00 -1.39
C LEU A 417 -4.44 13.50 -1.72
N ILE A 418 -3.74 13.86 -2.80
CA ILE A 418 -3.49 15.28 -3.10
C ILE A 418 -4.69 16.01 -3.74
N THR A 419 -5.63 15.28 -4.35
CA THR A 419 -6.81 15.87 -4.99
C THR A 419 -8.03 15.87 -4.09
N MET A 420 -8.30 14.76 -3.40
CA MET A 420 -9.48 14.62 -2.54
C MET A 420 -9.20 14.96 -1.08
N GLY A 421 -7.93 14.88 -0.65
CA GLY A 421 -7.58 14.90 0.75
C GLY A 421 -8.12 13.68 1.50
N THR A 422 -8.07 13.73 2.81
CA THR A 422 -8.66 12.68 3.64
C THR A 422 -9.26 13.27 4.90
N LYS A 423 -10.48 12.83 5.25
CA LYS A 423 -11.15 13.18 6.51
C LYS A 423 -11.06 12.05 7.54
N GLU A 424 -10.69 10.86 7.09
CA GLU A 424 -10.46 9.66 7.89
C GLU A 424 -9.19 8.98 7.39
N PRO A 425 -8.50 8.14 8.20
CA PRO A 425 -7.28 7.49 7.75
C PRO A 425 -7.46 6.75 6.43
N TYR A 426 -6.71 7.19 5.40
CA TYR A 426 -6.78 6.62 4.06
C TYR A 426 -6.19 5.20 4.03
N ARG A 427 -6.86 4.32 3.30
CA ARG A 427 -6.43 2.95 3.06
C ARG A 427 -6.64 2.56 1.61
N MET A 428 -5.65 1.88 1.02
CA MET A 428 -5.75 1.36 -0.34
C MET A 428 -6.63 0.11 -0.41
N PHE A 429 -7.50 0.09 -1.42
CA PHE A 429 -8.33 -1.05 -1.82
C PHE A 429 -8.35 -1.17 -3.34
N THR A 430 -8.58 -2.37 -3.85
CA THR A 430 -8.70 -2.60 -5.29
C THR A 430 -9.88 -1.86 -5.94
N SER A 431 -10.90 -1.48 -5.16
CA SER A 431 -12.03 -0.67 -5.64
C SER A 431 -11.67 0.79 -5.95
N ARG A 432 -10.51 1.28 -5.48
CA ARG A 432 -10.04 2.64 -5.78
C ARG A 432 -9.40 2.76 -7.17
N ALA A 433 -8.95 1.63 -7.74
CA ALA A 433 -8.31 1.61 -9.05
C ALA A 433 -9.34 1.33 -10.15
N GLU A 434 -9.48 2.24 -11.09
CA GLU A 434 -10.35 2.15 -12.25
C GLU A 434 -9.87 1.04 -13.20
N TYR A 435 -8.55 0.90 -13.34
CA TYR A 435 -7.90 -0.02 -14.27
C TYR A 435 -7.28 -1.23 -13.59
N ARG A 436 -7.97 -1.78 -12.56
CA ARG A 436 -7.43 -2.87 -11.71
C ARG A 436 -7.05 -4.15 -12.47
N LEU A 437 -7.59 -4.38 -13.67
CA LEU A 437 -7.18 -5.51 -14.50
C LEU A 437 -5.79 -5.30 -15.12
N LEU A 438 -5.41 -4.05 -15.40
CA LEU A 438 -4.06 -3.68 -15.81
C LEU A 438 -3.10 -3.61 -14.62
N LEU A 439 -3.58 -3.15 -13.46
CA LEU A 439 -2.77 -2.90 -12.26
C LEU A 439 -2.77 -4.09 -11.30
N ARG A 440 -2.40 -5.29 -11.77
CA ARG A 440 -2.38 -6.49 -10.94
C ARG A 440 -1.09 -6.59 -10.12
N GLU A 441 -1.14 -7.34 -9.00
CA GLU A 441 0.07 -7.63 -8.20
C GLU A 441 1.07 -8.53 -8.95
N ASP A 442 0.55 -9.41 -9.83
CA ASP A 442 1.37 -10.38 -10.57
C ASP A 442 2.21 -9.75 -11.71
N ASN A 443 1.84 -8.55 -12.18
CA ASN A 443 2.48 -7.90 -13.32
C ASN A 443 3.15 -6.56 -12.99
N ALA A 444 3.33 -6.23 -11.72
CA ALA A 444 3.90 -4.92 -11.33
C ALA A 444 5.33 -4.75 -11.87
N ASP A 445 6.11 -5.82 -11.92
CA ASP A 445 7.46 -5.82 -12.50
C ASP A 445 7.45 -5.50 -14.01
N LEU A 446 6.54 -6.10 -14.76
CA LEU A 446 6.38 -5.83 -16.20
C LEU A 446 5.99 -4.37 -16.49
N ARG A 447 5.30 -3.72 -15.57
CA ARG A 447 4.88 -2.31 -15.68
C ARG A 447 5.95 -1.30 -15.23
N LEU A 448 6.72 -1.63 -14.19
CA LEU A 448 7.48 -0.64 -13.42
C LEU A 448 8.99 -0.90 -13.35
N THR A 449 9.49 -2.14 -13.49
CA THR A 449 10.91 -2.43 -13.27
C THR A 449 11.82 -1.73 -14.29
N GLU A 450 11.41 -1.66 -15.55
CA GLU A 450 12.18 -0.92 -16.57
C GLU A 450 12.21 0.59 -16.24
N LYS A 451 11.11 1.15 -15.74
CA LYS A 451 11.06 2.55 -15.26
C LYS A 451 11.98 2.75 -14.06
N GLY A 452 11.93 1.84 -13.09
CA GLY A 452 12.82 1.85 -11.93
C GLY A 452 14.31 1.78 -12.31
N ARG A 453 14.64 1.00 -13.35
CA ARG A 453 16.02 0.95 -13.90
C ARG A 453 16.45 2.29 -14.49
N LYS A 454 15.60 2.91 -15.29
CA LYS A 454 15.86 4.24 -15.89
C LYS A 454 15.98 5.35 -14.83
N LEU A 455 15.27 5.20 -13.72
CA LEU A 455 15.31 6.13 -12.58
C LEU A 455 16.52 5.93 -11.65
N GLY A 456 17.29 4.84 -11.83
CA GLY A 456 18.44 4.51 -10.99
C GLY A 456 18.10 3.80 -9.67
N LEU A 457 16.89 3.26 -9.53
CA LEU A 457 16.42 2.55 -8.33
C LEU A 457 16.71 1.05 -8.39
N VAL A 458 16.68 0.46 -9.58
CA VAL A 458 16.81 -0.98 -9.82
C VAL A 458 18.26 -1.34 -10.12
N ASP A 459 18.83 -2.21 -9.31
CA ASP A 459 20.19 -2.74 -9.45
C ASP A 459 20.31 -3.82 -10.55
N ASP A 460 21.54 -4.28 -10.79
CA ASP A 460 21.83 -5.26 -11.84
C ASP A 460 21.22 -6.63 -11.53
N THR A 461 21.12 -7.02 -10.26
CA THR A 461 20.54 -8.30 -9.84
C THR A 461 19.05 -8.36 -10.18
N ARG A 462 18.32 -7.33 -9.78
CA ARG A 462 16.87 -7.22 -10.07
C ARG A 462 16.61 -7.07 -11.57
N TRP A 463 17.45 -6.30 -12.24
CA TRP A 463 17.35 -6.12 -13.69
C TRP A 463 17.56 -7.43 -14.45
N ALA A 464 18.56 -8.23 -14.06
CA ALA A 464 18.83 -9.53 -14.67
C ALA A 464 17.66 -10.51 -14.46
N ALA A 465 17.14 -10.63 -13.24
CA ALA A 465 15.97 -11.47 -12.93
C ALA A 465 14.73 -11.05 -13.74
N PHE A 466 14.43 -9.75 -13.79
CA PHE A 466 13.33 -9.20 -14.57
C PHE A 466 13.49 -9.49 -16.07
N SER A 467 14.68 -9.27 -16.63
CA SER A 467 14.95 -9.49 -18.05
C SER A 467 14.77 -10.95 -18.43
N GLN A 468 15.29 -11.87 -17.61
CA GLN A 468 15.11 -13.31 -17.80
C GLN A 468 13.62 -13.72 -17.80
N LYS A 469 12.85 -13.24 -16.84
CA LYS A 469 11.40 -13.49 -16.77
C LYS A 469 10.68 -12.94 -17.99
N ARG A 470 10.92 -11.68 -18.37
CA ARG A 470 10.30 -11.03 -19.53
C ARG A 470 10.59 -11.80 -20.82
N GLU A 471 11.85 -12.14 -21.08
CA GLU A 471 12.24 -12.91 -22.27
C GLU A 471 11.60 -14.31 -22.29
N ALA A 472 11.47 -14.97 -21.13
CA ALA A 472 10.79 -16.26 -21.03
C ALA A 472 9.30 -16.15 -21.39
N ILE A 473 8.61 -15.10 -20.90
CA ILE A 473 7.21 -14.82 -21.24
C ILE A 473 7.06 -14.57 -22.75
N GLU A 474 7.94 -13.76 -23.34
CA GLU A 474 7.91 -13.43 -24.78
C GLU A 474 8.14 -14.69 -25.63
N ARG A 475 9.16 -15.50 -25.33
CA ARG A 475 9.44 -16.75 -26.02
C ARG A 475 8.26 -17.73 -25.95
N GLU A 476 7.69 -17.92 -24.76
CA GLU A 476 6.60 -18.86 -24.57
C GLU A 476 5.31 -18.38 -25.26
N THR A 477 5.02 -17.09 -25.17
CA THR A 477 3.88 -16.48 -25.90
C THR A 477 4.00 -16.69 -27.41
N ALA A 478 5.21 -16.47 -27.97
CA ALA A 478 5.49 -16.72 -29.38
C ALA A 478 5.35 -18.21 -29.74
N ARG A 479 5.87 -19.12 -28.90
CA ARG A 479 5.73 -20.57 -29.09
C ARG A 479 4.25 -20.99 -29.14
N LEU A 480 3.44 -20.53 -28.20
CA LEU A 480 1.99 -20.84 -28.16
C LEU A 480 1.23 -20.29 -29.38
N ALA A 481 1.64 -19.16 -29.91
CA ALA A 481 1.02 -18.57 -31.11
C ALA A 481 1.36 -19.31 -32.41
N THR A 482 2.52 -19.98 -32.46
CA THR A 482 3.02 -20.66 -33.67
C THR A 482 2.88 -22.18 -33.63
N THR A 483 2.51 -22.77 -32.50
CA THR A 483 2.30 -24.21 -32.33
C THR A 483 0.83 -24.57 -32.53
N TRP A 484 0.54 -25.47 -33.48
CA TRP A 484 -0.82 -25.80 -33.90
C TRP A 484 -1.22 -27.24 -33.53
N VAL A 485 -2.45 -27.42 -33.07
CA VAL A 485 -3.09 -28.70 -32.80
C VAL A 485 -4.02 -29.03 -33.97
N GLN A 486 -3.74 -30.16 -34.62
CA GLN A 486 -4.59 -30.66 -35.74
C GLN A 486 -5.80 -31.42 -35.19
N PRO A 487 -7.00 -31.38 -35.86
CA PRO A 487 -8.26 -31.91 -35.34
C PRO A 487 -8.22 -33.42 -34.99
N ASN A 488 -7.45 -34.20 -35.68
CA ASN A 488 -7.39 -35.65 -35.51
C ASN A 488 -6.10 -36.14 -34.83
N SER A 489 -5.44 -35.26 -34.08
CA SER A 489 -4.20 -35.55 -33.35
C SER A 489 -4.51 -36.09 -31.94
N PRO A 490 -3.56 -36.84 -31.32
CA PRO A 490 -3.68 -37.26 -29.91
C PRO A 490 -3.88 -36.08 -28.95
N ALA A 491 -3.33 -34.95 -29.28
CA ALA A 491 -3.53 -33.68 -28.52
C ALA A 491 -5.00 -33.21 -28.62
N ALA A 492 -5.60 -33.29 -29.81
CA ALA A 492 -7.03 -32.92 -30.00
C ALA A 492 -7.97 -33.84 -29.25
N GLU A 493 -7.66 -35.13 -29.16
CA GLU A 493 -8.44 -36.10 -28.38
C GLU A 493 -8.46 -35.73 -26.89
N LYS A 494 -7.32 -35.43 -26.31
CA LYS A 494 -7.22 -34.97 -24.90
C LYS A 494 -7.97 -33.67 -24.64
N ILE A 495 -7.93 -32.73 -25.59
CA ILE A 495 -8.73 -31.49 -25.49
C ILE A 495 -10.22 -31.82 -25.51
N ALA A 496 -10.65 -32.73 -26.42
CA ALA A 496 -12.05 -33.13 -26.52
C ALA A 496 -12.55 -33.83 -25.24
N GLU A 497 -11.73 -34.70 -24.64
CA GLU A 497 -12.03 -35.33 -23.35
C GLU A 497 -12.29 -34.28 -22.25
N LYS A 498 -11.47 -33.25 -22.19
CA LYS A 498 -11.55 -32.19 -21.15
C LYS A 498 -12.68 -31.18 -21.42
N THR A 499 -12.88 -30.79 -22.68
CA THR A 499 -13.87 -29.75 -23.06
C THR A 499 -15.24 -30.36 -23.43
N GLY A 500 -15.35 -31.68 -23.58
CA GLY A 500 -16.55 -32.37 -24.01
C GLY A 500 -16.89 -32.18 -25.49
N ARG A 501 -15.99 -31.57 -26.30
CA ARG A 501 -16.23 -31.28 -27.72
C ARG A 501 -14.97 -31.50 -28.56
N PRO A 502 -15.05 -32.18 -29.71
CA PRO A 502 -13.92 -32.30 -30.63
C PRO A 502 -13.55 -30.95 -31.24
N LEU A 503 -12.29 -30.82 -31.66
CA LEU A 503 -11.84 -29.64 -32.37
C LEU A 503 -12.38 -29.69 -33.84
N PRO A 504 -13.17 -28.70 -34.27
CA PRO A 504 -13.73 -28.66 -35.63
C PRO A 504 -12.70 -28.30 -36.72
N ARG A 505 -11.58 -27.70 -36.31
CA ARG A 505 -10.46 -27.25 -37.16
C ARG A 505 -9.18 -27.19 -36.36
N GLU A 506 -8.09 -26.88 -37.01
CA GLU A 506 -6.82 -26.57 -36.30
C GLU A 506 -6.92 -25.30 -35.48
N TYR A 507 -6.22 -25.29 -34.35
CA TYR A 507 -6.09 -24.15 -33.46
C TYR A 507 -4.65 -24.01 -32.97
N CYS A 508 -4.11 -22.78 -32.88
CA CYS A 508 -2.87 -22.58 -32.18
C CYS A 508 -3.08 -22.71 -30.66
N LEU A 509 -2.01 -23.04 -29.93
CA LEU A 509 -2.08 -23.23 -28.47
C LEU A 509 -2.55 -21.97 -27.74
N SER A 510 -2.21 -20.77 -28.24
CA SER A 510 -2.69 -19.52 -27.64
C SER A 510 -4.21 -19.36 -27.74
N ASP A 511 -4.85 -19.76 -28.84
CA ASP A 511 -6.31 -19.71 -28.96
C ASP A 511 -7.01 -20.77 -28.12
N LEU A 512 -6.39 -21.93 -27.93
CA LEU A 512 -6.86 -22.95 -27.01
C LEU A 512 -6.79 -22.49 -25.56
N LEU A 513 -5.72 -21.79 -25.18
CA LEU A 513 -5.52 -21.26 -23.83
C LEU A 513 -6.54 -20.15 -23.48
N LYS A 514 -7.12 -19.45 -24.46
CA LYS A 514 -8.21 -18.48 -24.24
C LYS A 514 -9.50 -19.15 -23.73
N ARG A 515 -9.68 -20.46 -23.95
CA ARG A 515 -10.88 -21.18 -23.50
C ARG A 515 -10.90 -21.29 -21.97
N PRO A 516 -12.04 -21.01 -21.31
CA PRO A 516 -12.12 -21.05 -19.84
C PRO A 516 -11.74 -22.41 -19.23
N GLU A 517 -12.05 -23.49 -19.92
CA GLU A 517 -11.88 -24.86 -19.46
C GLU A 517 -10.43 -25.35 -19.47
N LEU A 518 -9.56 -24.67 -20.24
CA LEU A 518 -8.16 -25.06 -20.41
C LEU A 518 -7.23 -24.16 -19.60
N THR A 519 -6.30 -24.76 -18.89
CA THR A 519 -5.21 -24.08 -18.19
C THR A 519 -3.91 -24.19 -18.97
N TYR A 520 -2.89 -23.41 -18.60
CA TYR A 520 -1.56 -23.54 -19.17
C TYR A 520 -1.00 -24.95 -18.96
N ALA A 521 -1.18 -25.53 -17.76
CA ALA A 521 -0.77 -26.89 -17.46
C ALA A 521 -1.45 -27.94 -18.38
N ASP A 522 -2.73 -27.73 -18.71
CA ASP A 522 -3.43 -28.61 -19.65
C ASP A 522 -2.81 -28.54 -21.05
N ILE A 523 -2.53 -27.34 -21.53
CA ILE A 523 -1.92 -27.12 -22.86
C ILE A 523 -0.54 -27.76 -22.94
N THR A 524 0.29 -27.59 -21.91
CA THR A 524 1.68 -28.12 -21.88
C THR A 524 1.75 -29.61 -21.57
N SER A 525 0.68 -30.23 -21.10
CA SER A 525 0.57 -31.69 -20.91
C SER A 525 0.09 -32.45 -22.18
N LEU A 526 -0.25 -31.72 -23.24
CA LEU A 526 -0.66 -32.34 -24.50
C LEU A 526 0.54 -33.02 -25.19
N PRO A 527 0.34 -34.21 -25.81
CA PRO A 527 1.43 -34.90 -26.48
C PRO A 527 2.11 -34.05 -27.57
N GLY A 528 3.41 -33.89 -27.47
CA GLY A 528 4.21 -33.10 -28.39
C GLY A 528 4.06 -31.59 -28.26
N MET A 529 3.42 -31.12 -27.16
CA MET A 529 3.18 -29.69 -26.89
C MET A 529 3.84 -29.21 -25.59
N GLU A 530 4.76 -29.97 -25.05
CA GLU A 530 5.47 -29.68 -23.79
C GLU A 530 6.07 -28.27 -23.80
N SER A 531 6.11 -27.64 -22.64
CA SER A 531 6.52 -26.23 -22.47
C SER A 531 8.02 -25.95 -22.69
N GLY A 532 8.81 -26.96 -23.07
CA GLY A 532 10.25 -26.80 -23.22
C GLY A 532 10.93 -26.37 -21.91
N ASP A 533 11.54 -25.20 -21.91
CA ASP A 533 12.33 -24.71 -20.76
C ASP A 533 11.53 -23.88 -19.74
N VAL A 534 10.18 -23.80 -19.85
CA VAL A 534 9.38 -23.01 -18.92
C VAL A 534 9.03 -23.82 -17.67
N HIS A 535 9.88 -23.71 -16.66
CA HIS A 535 9.68 -24.32 -15.34
C HIS A 535 9.23 -23.31 -14.29
N ASP A 536 9.22 -22.01 -14.62
CA ASP A 536 8.84 -20.92 -13.71
C ASP A 536 7.32 -20.75 -13.67
N GLU A 537 6.73 -20.97 -12.48
CA GLU A 537 5.29 -20.82 -12.24
C GLU A 537 4.81 -19.39 -12.54
N ALA A 538 5.65 -18.36 -12.29
CA ALA A 538 5.30 -16.97 -12.53
C ALA A 538 5.25 -16.66 -14.04
N VAL A 539 6.11 -17.29 -14.86
CA VAL A 539 6.05 -17.17 -16.33
C VAL A 539 4.77 -17.85 -16.86
N ALA A 540 4.49 -19.07 -16.42
CA ALA A 540 3.30 -19.82 -16.80
C ALA A 540 2.00 -19.06 -16.45
N GLU A 541 1.93 -18.47 -15.26
CA GLU A 541 0.81 -17.66 -14.82
C GLU A 541 0.62 -16.42 -15.70
N GLN A 542 1.69 -15.69 -16.01
CA GLN A 542 1.63 -14.49 -16.86
C GLN A 542 1.14 -14.83 -18.28
N VAL A 543 1.68 -15.87 -18.89
CA VAL A 543 1.25 -16.33 -20.22
C VAL A 543 -0.24 -16.68 -20.21
N GLN A 544 -0.72 -17.40 -19.19
CA GLN A 544 -2.12 -17.76 -19.05
C GLN A 544 -3.02 -16.54 -18.87
N ILE A 545 -2.66 -15.62 -17.98
CA ILE A 545 -3.46 -14.41 -17.71
C ILE A 545 -3.53 -13.53 -18.95
N GLN A 546 -2.40 -13.28 -19.61
CA GLN A 546 -2.35 -12.49 -20.84
C GLN A 546 -3.25 -13.11 -21.93
N ALA A 547 -3.17 -14.42 -22.18
CA ALA A 547 -4.00 -15.07 -23.16
C ALA A 547 -5.50 -14.96 -22.85
N LYS A 548 -5.90 -15.23 -21.60
CA LYS A 548 -7.32 -15.25 -21.20
C LYS A 548 -7.96 -13.87 -21.12
N TYR A 549 -7.20 -12.85 -20.75
CA TYR A 549 -7.74 -11.51 -20.48
C TYR A 549 -7.39 -10.47 -21.55
N GLN A 550 -6.69 -10.85 -22.65
CA GLN A 550 -6.21 -9.95 -23.70
C GLN A 550 -7.31 -9.01 -24.19
N GLY A 551 -8.47 -9.52 -24.58
CA GLY A 551 -9.55 -8.69 -25.11
C GLY A 551 -10.16 -7.69 -24.12
N TYR A 552 -10.03 -7.94 -22.79
CA TYR A 552 -10.41 -6.99 -21.76
C TYR A 552 -9.32 -5.95 -21.51
N ILE A 553 -8.06 -6.38 -21.57
CA ILE A 553 -6.87 -5.51 -21.44
C ILE A 553 -6.85 -4.49 -22.57
N ASP A 554 -7.03 -4.94 -23.83
CA ASP A 554 -7.06 -4.08 -25.00
C ASP A 554 -8.16 -3.02 -24.92
N ARG A 555 -9.37 -3.42 -24.47
CA ARG A 555 -10.46 -2.45 -24.26
C ARG A 555 -10.15 -1.41 -23.19
N GLN A 556 -9.55 -1.80 -22.08
CA GLN A 556 -9.13 -0.84 -21.04
C GLN A 556 -8.03 0.09 -21.59
N GLN A 557 -7.09 -0.42 -22.38
CA GLN A 557 -6.06 0.40 -23.00
C GLN A 557 -6.65 1.43 -23.97
N ASP A 558 -7.62 1.02 -24.79
CA ASP A 558 -8.35 1.94 -25.69
C ASP A 558 -9.09 3.04 -24.92
N GLU A 559 -9.68 2.70 -23.76
CA GLU A 559 -10.33 3.69 -22.88
C GLU A 559 -9.31 4.68 -22.30
N ILE A 560 -8.16 4.19 -21.84
CA ILE A 560 -7.07 5.02 -21.33
C ILE A 560 -6.56 5.96 -22.42
N ASP A 561 -6.33 5.45 -23.63
CA ASP A 561 -5.80 6.24 -24.74
C ASP A 561 -6.80 7.30 -25.21
N LYS A 562 -8.10 7.02 -25.13
CA LYS A 562 -9.15 8.03 -25.36
C LYS A 562 -9.15 9.11 -24.26
N LEU A 563 -9.02 8.72 -23.00
CA LEU A 563 -8.96 9.67 -21.88
C LEU A 563 -7.71 10.54 -21.97
N LYS A 564 -6.55 9.96 -22.25
CA LYS A 564 -5.29 10.69 -22.40
C LYS A 564 -5.38 11.79 -23.47
N ARG A 565 -6.04 11.52 -24.60
CA ARG A 565 -6.28 12.52 -25.66
C ARG A 565 -7.12 13.70 -25.20
N HIS A 566 -7.85 13.56 -24.09
CA HIS A 566 -8.73 14.58 -23.54
C HIS A 566 -8.29 15.11 -22.17
N GLU A 567 -7.26 14.52 -21.57
CA GLU A 567 -6.78 14.93 -20.24
C GLU A 567 -6.37 16.39 -20.18
N ALA A 568 -5.69 16.86 -21.19
CA ALA A 568 -5.24 18.25 -21.30
C ALA A 568 -6.31 19.19 -21.87
N THR A 569 -7.50 18.70 -22.23
CA THR A 569 -8.55 19.58 -22.77
C THR A 569 -8.96 20.61 -21.72
N PRO A 570 -8.74 21.92 -21.98
CA PRO A 570 -9.04 22.96 -21.03
C PRO A 570 -10.55 23.12 -20.84
N LEU A 571 -10.95 23.40 -19.61
CA LEU A 571 -12.29 23.83 -19.27
C LEU A 571 -12.27 25.36 -19.11
N PRO A 572 -13.04 26.12 -19.94
CA PRO A 572 -13.09 27.57 -19.81
C PRO A 572 -13.50 27.99 -18.40
N ALA A 573 -12.82 28.99 -17.82
CA ALA A 573 -13.10 29.48 -16.46
C ALA A 573 -14.55 30.01 -16.32
N GLU A 574 -15.12 30.49 -17.42
CA GLU A 574 -16.48 31.02 -17.49
C GLU A 574 -17.54 29.94 -17.77
N LEU A 575 -17.16 28.66 -17.83
CA LEU A 575 -18.11 27.58 -18.13
C LEU A 575 -19.17 27.47 -17.04
N ASP A 576 -20.43 27.71 -17.42
CA ASP A 576 -21.58 27.51 -16.55
C ASP A 576 -22.03 26.03 -16.61
N TYR A 577 -21.68 25.26 -15.59
CA TYR A 577 -22.02 23.83 -15.50
C TYR A 577 -23.52 23.57 -15.37
N HIS A 578 -24.32 24.57 -14.96
CA HIS A 578 -25.79 24.45 -14.91
C HIS A 578 -26.42 24.37 -16.30
N GLN A 579 -25.75 24.89 -17.33
CA GLN A 579 -26.21 24.83 -18.71
C GLN A 579 -25.77 23.54 -19.44
N VAL A 580 -25.02 22.66 -18.78
CA VAL A 580 -24.60 21.38 -19.38
C VAL A 580 -25.73 20.37 -19.21
N GLU A 581 -26.44 20.08 -20.31
CA GLU A 581 -27.51 19.09 -20.33
C GLU A 581 -26.96 17.68 -20.09
N GLY A 582 -27.68 16.87 -19.29
CA GLY A 582 -27.30 15.47 -19.00
C GLY A 582 -26.45 15.26 -17.75
N LEU A 583 -25.93 16.33 -17.12
CA LEU A 583 -25.28 16.22 -15.80
C LEU A 583 -26.34 16.19 -14.68
N SER A 584 -26.12 15.37 -13.66
CA SER A 584 -26.93 15.39 -12.43
C SER A 584 -26.69 16.70 -11.65
N ASN A 585 -27.67 17.10 -10.83
CA ASN A 585 -27.54 18.31 -10.01
C ASN A 585 -26.34 18.25 -9.05
N GLU A 586 -26.05 17.07 -8.50
CA GLU A 586 -24.88 16.84 -7.64
C GLU A 586 -23.57 17.10 -8.38
N ILE A 587 -23.45 16.57 -9.60
CA ILE A 587 -22.22 16.75 -10.42
C ILE A 587 -22.08 18.21 -10.84
N ARG A 588 -23.17 18.89 -11.24
CA ARG A 588 -23.17 20.32 -11.57
C ARG A 588 -22.65 21.16 -10.40
N GLN A 589 -23.16 20.90 -9.19
CA GLN A 589 -22.73 21.62 -8.00
C GLN A 589 -21.24 21.40 -7.72
N LYS A 590 -20.79 20.15 -7.72
CA LYS A 590 -19.37 19.81 -7.48
C LYS A 590 -18.42 20.47 -8.49
N LEU A 591 -18.79 20.47 -9.78
CA LEU A 591 -18.00 21.11 -10.81
C LEU A 591 -17.99 22.65 -10.66
N SER A 592 -19.11 23.24 -10.27
CA SER A 592 -19.22 24.68 -10.03
C SER A 592 -18.42 25.13 -8.82
N ASP A 593 -18.40 24.33 -7.76
CA ASP A 593 -17.64 24.59 -6.52
C ASP A 593 -16.13 24.45 -6.72
N THR A 594 -15.71 23.41 -7.48
CA THR A 594 -14.29 23.07 -7.68
C THR A 594 -13.66 23.87 -8.82
N ARG A 595 -14.42 24.24 -9.83
CA ARG A 595 -13.97 24.93 -11.06
C ARG A 595 -12.71 24.29 -11.66
N PRO A 596 -12.80 23.03 -12.12
CA PRO A 596 -11.64 22.34 -12.66
C PRO A 596 -11.12 23.00 -13.93
N GLU A 597 -9.79 23.10 -14.07
CA GLU A 597 -9.14 23.74 -15.21
C GLU A 597 -9.09 22.86 -16.47
N THR A 598 -9.19 21.53 -16.29
CA THR A 598 -9.12 20.54 -17.37
C THR A 598 -10.16 19.43 -17.19
N LEU A 599 -10.48 18.72 -18.27
CA LEU A 599 -11.34 17.53 -18.18
C LEU A 599 -10.76 16.45 -17.25
N ALA A 600 -9.44 16.30 -17.21
CA ALA A 600 -8.77 15.41 -16.25
C ALA A 600 -9.02 15.83 -14.80
N HIS A 601 -8.92 17.11 -14.51
CA HIS A 601 -9.23 17.64 -13.17
C HIS A 601 -10.70 17.40 -12.82
N ALA A 602 -11.61 17.62 -13.77
CA ALA A 602 -13.04 17.32 -13.58
C ALA A 602 -13.29 15.83 -13.29
N ALA A 603 -12.61 14.93 -13.99
CA ALA A 603 -12.76 13.47 -13.83
C ALA A 603 -12.33 12.97 -12.43
N ARG A 604 -11.48 13.71 -11.73
CA ARG A 604 -10.97 13.37 -10.39
C ARG A 604 -11.88 13.82 -9.25
N ILE A 605 -12.86 14.67 -9.53
CA ILE A 605 -13.81 15.14 -8.51
C ILE A 605 -14.69 13.96 -8.08
N SER A 606 -14.73 13.70 -6.79
CA SER A 606 -15.51 12.59 -6.22
C SER A 606 -16.98 12.64 -6.65
N GLY A 607 -17.45 11.57 -7.29
CA GLY A 607 -18.81 11.44 -7.81
C GLY A 607 -18.99 11.91 -9.26
N VAL A 608 -17.98 12.49 -9.89
CA VAL A 608 -17.99 12.74 -11.34
C VAL A 608 -17.67 11.43 -12.06
N THR A 609 -18.58 10.99 -12.92
CA THR A 609 -18.49 9.71 -13.63
C THR A 609 -17.85 9.88 -15.00
N PRO A 610 -17.29 8.81 -15.61
CA PRO A 610 -16.82 8.84 -17.01
C PRO A 610 -17.89 9.30 -18.00
N ALA A 611 -19.16 8.98 -17.73
CA ALA A 611 -20.30 9.47 -18.51
C ALA A 611 -20.44 11.00 -18.42
N ALA A 612 -20.26 11.57 -17.25
CA ALA A 612 -20.30 13.03 -17.07
C ALA A 612 -19.15 13.73 -17.80
N ILE A 613 -17.96 13.15 -17.83
CA ILE A 613 -16.82 13.67 -18.61
C ILE A 613 -17.11 13.63 -20.11
N SER A 614 -17.72 12.54 -20.59
CA SER A 614 -18.15 12.43 -21.99
C SER A 614 -19.19 13.50 -22.36
N ILE A 615 -20.13 13.77 -21.45
CA ILE A 615 -21.14 14.83 -21.62
C ILE A 615 -20.49 16.22 -21.67
N LEU A 616 -19.53 16.50 -20.78
CA LEU A 616 -18.75 17.75 -20.80
C LEU A 616 -18.00 17.92 -22.13
N LEU A 617 -17.31 16.87 -22.59
CA LEU A 617 -16.59 16.90 -23.85
C LEU A 617 -17.52 17.20 -25.05
N VAL A 618 -18.69 16.53 -25.11
CA VAL A 618 -19.69 16.77 -26.14
C VAL A 618 -20.21 18.21 -26.10
N HIS A 619 -20.46 18.73 -24.88
CA HIS A 619 -20.92 20.10 -24.68
C HIS A 619 -19.88 21.13 -25.18
N LEU A 620 -18.59 20.94 -24.82
CA LEU A 620 -17.50 21.81 -25.27
C LEU A 620 -17.37 21.82 -26.79
N LYS A 621 -17.42 20.66 -27.44
CA LYS A 621 -17.40 20.52 -28.89
C LYS A 621 -18.61 21.18 -29.57
N LYS A 622 -19.82 20.97 -29.04
CA LYS A 622 -21.06 21.52 -29.58
C LYS A 622 -21.09 23.04 -29.52
N ARG A 623 -20.52 23.65 -28.47
CA ARG A 623 -20.41 25.10 -28.34
C ARG A 623 -19.17 25.70 -29.02
N ARG A 624 -18.35 24.90 -29.69
CA ARG A 624 -17.08 25.33 -30.32
C ARG A 624 -16.12 26.03 -29.34
N LEU A 625 -16.20 25.65 -28.06
CA LEU A 625 -15.32 26.16 -27.01
C LEU A 625 -13.93 25.51 -27.06
N ILE A 626 -13.77 24.44 -27.84
CA ILE A 626 -12.51 23.76 -28.15
C ILE A 626 -12.45 23.43 -29.63
N THR A 627 -11.28 23.52 -30.23
CA THR A 627 -11.03 23.11 -31.61
C THR A 627 -10.57 21.67 -31.71
N ASN A 628 -10.71 21.03 -32.88
CA ASN A 628 -10.17 19.67 -33.09
C ASN A 628 -8.64 19.61 -32.94
N ALA A 629 -7.93 20.72 -33.13
CA ALA A 629 -6.49 20.83 -32.97
C ALA A 629 -6.07 20.81 -31.48
N GLU A 630 -6.87 21.40 -30.57
CA GLU A 630 -6.63 21.37 -29.14
C GLU A 630 -6.90 19.98 -28.51
N VAL A 631 -7.78 19.20 -29.12
CA VAL A 631 -8.07 17.80 -28.75
C VAL A 631 -6.96 16.86 -29.26
N ALA A 632 -6.24 17.20 -30.30
CA ALA A 632 -5.19 16.37 -30.89
C ALA A 632 -3.78 16.63 -30.31
N ASN A 633 -3.57 17.78 -29.65
CA ASN A 633 -2.29 18.21 -29.07
C ASN A 633 -2.23 18.06 -27.55
N GLY A 634 -3.27 17.48 -26.91
CA GLY A 634 -3.35 17.21 -25.47
C GLY A 634 -3.05 15.75 -25.10
#